data_7e1e75835290db425d0e2037139db1a1
#
_entry.id   7e1e75835290db425d0e2037139db1a1
#
_cell.length_a   1.000
_cell.length_b   1.000
_cell.length_c   1.000
_cell.angle_alpha   90.00
_cell.angle_beta   90.00
_cell.angle_gamma   90.00
#
_symmetry.space_group_name_H-M   'P 1'
#
loop_
_entity.id
_entity.type
_entity.pdbx_description
1 polymer ?
#
loop_
_entity_poly.entity_id
_entity_poly.type
_entity_poly.pdbx_seq_one_letter_code
_entity_poly.pdbx_strand_id
1 'polypeptide(L)'
;LLWSFMGQYYSQATPPPRILLPWIPADQEEEQGAEGDKATDENIQAGENGQTGESGASTRETLEQTLADRRGGAVRIVPPQNAGDNQLIDLAQSNAREEARRQEQKTDQNILERLAKALHLPGPPMRIECVDVSHTGGQQTRVGMVVFEDGKPERSQYRAYAMPDSGDDYATLYAWVARRLESGPPWPDLLLIDGGRGQLGSVQRALREAGQEDLFALAAIAKARDEEGHADRRAGNVADRIFVPNRANPLPLREGGPELLFLQNVRDNTHRFAIGRHRRARQGAALSGELMRLPGIGPATARLLWDNFGSVEAMRAAGV
;
A
#
# COMPACT_ATOMS: atom_id res chain seq x y z
N LEU A 1 17.15 -19.07 3.47
CA LEU A 1 16.40 -18.27 4.46
C LEU A 1 15.69 -19.16 5.49
N LEU A 2 14.90 -20.20 5.09
CA LEU A 2 14.19 -21.11 6.03
C LEU A 2 15.15 -21.90 6.92
N TRP A 3 16.19 -22.49 6.34
CA TRP A 3 17.17 -23.28 7.05
C TRP A 3 17.95 -22.45 8.09
N SER A 4 18.34 -21.23 7.74
CA SER A 4 19.01 -20.29 8.66
C SER A 4 18.08 -19.89 9.82
N PHE A 5 16.80 -19.64 9.52
CA PHE A 5 15.79 -19.36 10.55
C PHE A 5 15.64 -20.51 11.53
N MET A 6 15.53 -21.75 11.04
CA MET A 6 15.40 -22.93 11.90
C MET A 6 16.63 -23.13 12.78
N GLY A 7 17.84 -22.96 12.24
CA GLY A 7 19.08 -23.01 13.01
C GLY A 7 19.10 -21.99 14.13
N GLN A 8 18.67 -20.75 13.84
CA GLN A 8 18.57 -19.67 14.82
C GLN A 8 17.47 -19.93 15.86
N TYR A 9 16.30 -20.36 15.45
CA TYR A 9 15.19 -20.66 16.36
C TYR A 9 15.58 -21.75 17.38
N TYR A 10 16.11 -22.86 16.91
CA TYR A 10 16.55 -23.95 17.80
C TYR A 10 17.91 -23.68 18.48
N SER A 11 18.52 -22.50 18.25
CA SER A 11 19.68 -22.09 19.06
C SER A 11 19.31 -21.84 20.52
N GLN A 12 18.05 -21.52 20.79
CA GLN A 12 17.53 -21.20 22.14
C GLN A 12 16.49 -22.22 22.65
N ALA A 13 16.13 -23.23 21.85
CA ALA A 13 15.14 -24.23 22.19
C ALA A 13 15.63 -25.64 21.88
N THR A 14 15.20 -26.64 22.68
CA THR A 14 15.50 -28.04 22.40
C THR A 14 14.69 -28.52 21.19
N PRO A 15 15.33 -29.03 20.13
CA PRO A 15 14.61 -29.50 18.94
C PRO A 15 13.76 -30.73 19.27
N PRO A 16 12.56 -30.90 18.71
CA PRO A 16 11.77 -32.12 18.79
C PRO A 16 12.39 -33.22 17.90
N PRO A 17 12.01 -34.50 18.10
CA PRO A 17 12.52 -35.58 17.25
C PRO A 17 12.05 -35.48 15.81
N ARG A 18 10.94 -34.78 15.56
CA ARG A 18 10.34 -34.63 14.24
C ARG A 18 9.84 -33.21 14.07
N ILE A 19 10.23 -32.58 12.98
CA ILE A 19 9.81 -31.23 12.58
C ILE A 19 9.02 -31.36 11.28
N LEU A 20 7.79 -30.87 11.27
CA LEU A 20 6.92 -30.88 10.10
C LEU A 20 7.04 -29.55 9.38
N LEU A 21 7.27 -29.61 8.06
CA LEU A 21 7.21 -28.45 7.18
C LEU A 21 6.14 -28.67 6.11
N PRO A 22 5.33 -27.66 5.75
CA PRO A 22 4.30 -27.81 4.71
C PRO A 22 4.90 -28.15 3.34
N TRP A 23 6.15 -27.77 3.11
CA TRP A 23 6.97 -28.11 1.94
C TRP A 23 8.46 -28.05 2.32
N ILE A 24 9.27 -28.80 1.63
CA ILE A 24 10.73 -28.77 1.80
C ILE A 24 11.32 -28.00 0.62
N PRO A 25 12.07 -26.90 0.87
CA PRO A 25 12.76 -26.19 -0.20
C PRO A 25 13.73 -27.13 -0.93
N ALA A 26 13.79 -27.05 -2.25
CA ALA A 26 14.86 -27.68 -3.01
C ALA A 26 16.19 -27.06 -2.59
N ASP A 27 17.24 -27.89 -2.49
CA ASP A 27 18.59 -27.38 -2.29
C ASP A 27 18.96 -26.55 -3.53
N GLN A 28 19.34 -25.29 -3.33
CA GLN A 28 19.90 -24.46 -4.40
C GLN A 28 21.30 -25.00 -4.66
N GLU A 29 21.48 -25.68 -5.80
CA GLU A 29 22.81 -25.82 -6.38
C GLU A 29 23.35 -24.43 -6.62
N GLU A 30 24.51 -24.12 -6.08
CA GLU A 30 25.21 -22.88 -6.32
C GLU A 30 25.53 -22.78 -7.83
N GLU A 31 24.74 -21.97 -8.56
CA GLU A 31 25.14 -21.46 -9.87
C GLU A 31 26.32 -20.50 -9.64
N GLN A 32 27.52 -21.06 -9.46
CA GLN A 32 28.75 -20.31 -9.62
C GLN A 32 29.20 -20.40 -11.08
N GLY A 33 28.96 -19.30 -11.78
CA GLY A 33 29.90 -18.76 -12.77
C GLY A 33 30.15 -19.59 -14.03
N ALA A 34 29.36 -19.29 -15.06
CA ALA A 34 29.83 -19.49 -16.43
C ALA A 34 29.67 -18.16 -17.21
N GLU A 35 30.60 -17.24 -16.97
CA GLU A 35 30.94 -16.22 -17.96
C GLU A 35 32.35 -16.45 -18.48
N GLY A 36 32.44 -16.66 -19.82
CA GLY A 36 33.63 -16.36 -20.61
C GLY A 36 34.56 -17.52 -20.88
N ASP A 37 34.61 -18.21 -21.95
CA ASP A 37 35.39 -17.85 -23.14
C ASP A 37 35.34 -18.99 -24.17
N LYS A 38 35.13 -18.65 -25.40
CA LYS A 38 35.31 -19.57 -26.54
C LYS A 38 36.78 -19.59 -26.93
N ALA A 39 37.42 -20.74 -26.93
CA ALA A 39 38.36 -21.09 -28.00
C ALA A 39 38.97 -22.50 -27.85
N THR A 40 38.86 -23.24 -28.91
CA THR A 40 39.77 -24.24 -29.48
C THR A 40 40.10 -25.57 -28.78
N ASP A 41 39.62 -26.56 -29.43
CA ASP A 41 40.13 -27.90 -29.82
C ASP A 41 41.35 -28.55 -29.11
N GLU A 42 41.20 -29.86 -29.06
CA GLU A 42 42.14 -30.96 -29.16
C GLU A 42 42.42 -31.78 -27.90
N ASN A 43 41.74 -32.95 -27.91
CA ASN A 43 42.32 -34.32 -27.70
C ASN A 43 43.25 -34.53 -26.50
N ILE A 44 42.93 -35.52 -25.64
CA ILE A 44 43.74 -36.67 -25.20
C ILE A 44 43.03 -37.50 -24.11
N GLN A 45 42.74 -38.75 -24.49
CA GLN A 45 42.74 -40.03 -23.74
C GLN A 45 42.47 -40.11 -22.23
N ALA A 46 41.56 -41.01 -21.98
CA ALA A 46 41.28 -41.89 -20.87
C ALA A 46 42.35 -42.04 -19.77
N GLY A 47 41.87 -41.91 -18.53
CA GLY A 47 42.52 -42.34 -17.32
C GLY A 47 41.44 -42.63 -16.28
N GLU A 48 41.05 -43.91 -16.15
CA GLU A 48 40.28 -44.41 -15.04
C GLU A 48 41.07 -44.19 -13.74
N ASN A 49 40.50 -43.42 -12.81
CA ASN A 49 40.74 -43.61 -11.40
C ASN A 49 39.53 -43.19 -10.61
N GLY A 50 38.85 -44.21 -10.04
CA GLY A 50 37.76 -44.02 -9.11
C GLY A 50 38.22 -43.23 -7.89
N GLN A 51 37.64 -42.07 -7.72
CA GLN A 51 37.46 -41.43 -6.41
C GLN A 51 35.98 -41.27 -6.18
N THR A 52 35.49 -42.04 -5.20
CA THR A 52 34.17 -41.87 -4.59
C THR A 52 34.06 -40.41 -4.13
N GLY A 53 33.35 -39.59 -4.92
CA GLY A 53 32.98 -38.25 -4.51
C GLY A 53 32.11 -38.32 -3.26
N GLU A 54 32.59 -37.72 -2.18
CA GLU A 54 31.76 -37.40 -1.05
C GLU A 54 30.59 -36.51 -1.58
N SER A 55 29.41 -37.13 -1.65
CA SER A 55 28.16 -36.43 -1.91
C SER A 55 28.01 -35.40 -0.80
N GLY A 56 28.17 -34.11 -1.11
CA GLY A 56 27.92 -33.00 -0.17
C GLY A 56 26.56 -33.20 0.47
N ALA A 57 26.53 -33.33 1.80
CA ALA A 57 25.27 -33.47 2.52
C ALA A 57 24.35 -32.30 2.19
N SER A 58 23.07 -32.56 1.89
CA SER A 58 22.12 -31.52 1.57
C SER A 58 22.01 -30.53 2.74
N THR A 59 21.66 -29.28 2.47
CA THR A 59 21.50 -28.25 3.52
C THR A 59 20.52 -28.72 4.62
N ARG A 60 19.51 -29.51 4.25
CA ARG A 60 18.57 -30.12 5.18
C ARG A 60 19.28 -31.14 6.08
N GLU A 61 20.07 -32.07 5.50
CA GLU A 61 20.78 -33.13 6.24
C GLU A 61 21.80 -32.54 7.22
N THR A 62 22.51 -31.49 6.80
CA THR A 62 23.43 -30.73 7.65
C THR A 62 22.70 -30.11 8.86
N LEU A 63 21.51 -29.57 8.63
CA LEU A 63 20.70 -29.01 9.70
C LEU A 63 20.12 -30.09 10.62
N GLU A 64 19.61 -31.20 10.07
CA GLU A 64 19.13 -32.36 10.85
C GLU A 64 20.23 -32.88 11.77
N GLN A 65 21.47 -33.01 11.28
CA GLN A 65 22.61 -33.43 12.08
C GLN A 65 22.96 -32.44 13.20
N THR A 66 23.00 -31.12 12.87
CA THR A 66 23.27 -30.06 13.85
C THR A 66 22.20 -30.06 14.95
N LEU A 67 20.94 -30.24 14.59
CA LEU A 67 19.84 -30.31 15.55
C LEU A 67 19.85 -31.59 16.35
N ALA A 68 20.27 -32.73 15.76
CA ALA A 68 20.42 -34.03 16.43
C ALA A 68 21.52 -33.97 17.50
N ASP A 69 22.67 -33.39 17.21
CA ASP A 69 23.76 -33.17 18.16
C ASP A 69 23.32 -32.35 19.35
N ARG A 70 22.55 -31.26 19.09
CA ARG A 70 22.01 -30.40 20.13
C ARG A 70 20.95 -31.07 21.00
N ARG A 71 20.14 -31.93 20.41
CA ARG A 71 19.11 -32.68 21.12
C ARG A 71 19.70 -33.83 21.93
N GLY A 72 20.84 -34.42 21.52
CA GLY A 72 21.36 -35.68 21.99
C GLY A 72 20.58 -36.89 21.46
N GLY A 73 20.00 -36.80 20.25
CA GLY A 73 19.22 -37.84 19.61
C GLY A 73 18.69 -37.41 18.23
N ALA A 74 18.25 -38.36 17.42
CA ALA A 74 17.85 -38.09 16.05
C ALA A 74 16.77 -36.99 15.92
N VAL A 75 16.94 -36.14 14.91
CA VAL A 75 15.95 -35.11 14.47
C VAL A 75 15.70 -35.31 12.98
N ARG A 76 14.45 -35.29 12.58
CA ARG A 76 14.02 -35.41 11.19
C ARG A 76 13.14 -34.26 10.79
N ILE A 77 13.43 -33.66 9.62
CA ILE A 77 12.63 -32.61 9.00
C ILE A 77 11.89 -33.24 7.83
N VAL A 78 10.57 -33.33 7.92
CA VAL A 78 9.76 -34.08 6.95
C VAL A 78 8.50 -33.28 6.54
N PRO A 79 7.99 -33.50 5.31
CA PRO A 79 6.67 -33.01 4.94
C PRO A 79 5.57 -33.82 5.65
N PRO A 80 4.32 -33.36 5.67
CA PRO A 80 3.20 -34.11 6.21
C PRO A 80 2.99 -35.42 5.42
N GLN A 81 2.85 -36.54 6.15
CA GLN A 81 2.76 -37.88 5.56
C GLN A 81 1.39 -38.53 5.76
N ASN A 82 0.56 -37.97 6.64
CA ASN A 82 -0.75 -38.51 6.97
C ASN A 82 -1.73 -37.39 7.34
N ALA A 83 -3.01 -37.75 7.54
CA ALA A 83 -4.06 -36.79 7.88
C ALA A 83 -3.77 -36.06 9.20
N GLY A 84 -3.19 -36.70 10.20
CA GLY A 84 -2.81 -36.07 11.47
C GLY A 84 -1.71 -35.01 11.29
N ASP A 85 -0.72 -35.26 10.44
CA ASP A 85 0.33 -34.31 10.11
C ASP A 85 -0.26 -33.07 9.41
N ASN A 86 -1.16 -33.28 8.45
CA ASN A 86 -1.84 -32.19 7.76
C ASN A 86 -2.66 -31.33 8.74
N GLN A 87 -3.38 -31.93 9.68
CA GLN A 87 -4.11 -31.20 10.72
C GLN A 87 -3.17 -30.36 11.60
N LEU A 88 -1.99 -30.87 11.95
CA LEU A 88 -0.99 -30.12 12.72
C LEU A 88 -0.45 -28.91 11.92
N ILE A 89 -0.19 -29.10 10.62
CA ILE A 89 0.24 -28.00 9.74
C ILE A 89 -0.85 -26.95 9.61
N ASP A 90 -2.10 -27.35 9.39
CA ASP A 90 -3.24 -26.43 9.29
C ASP A 90 -3.44 -25.62 10.58
N LEU A 91 -3.32 -26.30 11.73
CA LEU A 91 -3.38 -25.63 13.04
C LEU A 91 -2.25 -24.63 13.23
N ALA A 92 -1.01 -25.03 12.90
CA ALA A 92 0.15 -24.14 13.00
C ALA A 92 0.02 -22.92 12.08
N GLN A 93 -0.44 -23.11 10.84
CA GLN A 93 -0.70 -22.02 9.90
C GLN A 93 -1.82 -21.10 10.39
N SER A 94 -2.89 -21.64 10.96
CA SER A 94 -3.98 -20.86 11.52
C SER A 94 -3.49 -20.00 12.69
N ASN A 95 -2.71 -20.58 13.60
CA ASN A 95 -2.13 -19.86 14.74
C ASN A 95 -1.16 -18.77 14.28
N ALA A 96 -0.32 -19.05 13.28
CA ALA A 96 0.60 -18.07 12.72
C ALA A 96 -0.13 -16.89 12.07
N ARG A 97 -1.21 -17.15 11.32
CA ARG A 97 -2.05 -16.11 10.72
C ARG A 97 -2.74 -15.25 11.79
N GLU A 98 -3.26 -15.88 12.83
CA GLU A 98 -3.90 -15.15 13.93
C GLU A 98 -2.91 -14.28 14.71
N GLU A 99 -1.70 -14.80 14.98
CA GLU A 99 -0.66 -14.00 15.64
C GLU A 99 -0.17 -12.85 14.76
N ALA A 100 0.03 -13.06 13.47
CA ALA A 100 0.36 -12.01 12.52
C ALA A 100 -0.72 -10.92 12.51
N ARG A 101 -2.00 -11.30 12.48
CA ARG A 101 -3.13 -10.39 12.55
C ARG A 101 -3.16 -9.58 13.85
N ARG A 102 -2.88 -10.23 14.99
CA ARG A 102 -2.79 -9.53 16.30
C ARG A 102 -1.64 -8.53 16.34
N GLN A 103 -0.49 -8.87 15.76
CA GLN A 103 0.65 -7.96 15.68
C GLN A 103 0.36 -6.76 14.78
N GLU A 104 -0.29 -6.98 13.63
CA GLU A 104 -0.77 -5.89 12.77
C GLU A 104 -1.72 -4.97 13.52
N GLN A 105 -2.72 -5.51 14.21
CA GLN A 105 -3.68 -4.72 15.00
C GLN A 105 -3.01 -3.89 16.09
N LYS A 106 -2.05 -4.47 16.82
CA LYS A 106 -1.28 -3.72 17.82
C LYS A 106 -0.47 -2.59 17.20
N THR A 107 0.12 -2.82 16.04
CA THR A 107 0.89 -1.81 15.31
C THR A 107 -0.02 -0.68 14.85
N ASP A 108 -1.19 -1.00 14.29
CA ASP A 108 -2.18 -0.02 13.84
C ASP A 108 -2.71 0.81 15.01
N GLN A 109 -3.05 0.20 16.14
CA GLN A 109 -3.46 0.92 17.35
C GLN A 109 -2.37 1.85 17.87
N ASN A 110 -1.12 1.39 17.90
CA ASN A 110 0.00 2.21 18.33
C ASN A 110 0.17 3.45 17.45
N ILE A 111 0.02 3.32 16.12
CA ILE A 111 0.13 4.48 15.22
C ILE A 111 -1.00 5.50 15.44
N LEU A 112 -2.24 5.05 15.67
CA LEU A 112 -3.36 5.93 15.95
C LEU A 112 -3.21 6.68 17.28
N GLU A 113 -2.71 6.00 18.34
CA GLU A 113 -2.38 6.65 19.62
C GLU A 113 -1.27 7.70 19.47
N ARG A 114 -0.23 7.39 18.71
CA ARG A 114 0.85 8.33 18.41
C ARG A 114 0.35 9.52 17.61
N LEU A 115 -0.54 9.27 16.63
CA LEU A 115 -1.17 10.33 15.84
C LEU A 115 -2.03 11.24 16.71
N ALA A 116 -2.82 10.68 17.64
CA ALA A 116 -3.60 11.46 18.61
C ALA A 116 -2.71 12.42 19.41
N LYS A 117 -1.58 11.93 19.92
CA LYS A 117 -0.61 12.76 20.66
C LYS A 117 0.00 13.84 19.77
N ALA A 118 0.40 13.48 18.55
CA ALA A 118 1.04 14.40 17.62
C ALA A 118 0.10 15.51 17.11
N LEU A 119 -1.19 15.20 16.92
CA LEU A 119 -2.22 16.14 16.49
C LEU A 119 -3.00 16.78 17.63
N HIS A 120 -2.67 16.45 18.90
CA HIS A 120 -3.38 16.91 20.09
C HIS A 120 -4.89 16.57 20.09
N LEU A 121 -5.23 15.36 19.62
CA LEU A 121 -6.62 14.88 19.62
C LEU A 121 -7.03 14.34 21.00
N PRO A 122 -8.33 14.33 21.32
CA PRO A 122 -8.84 13.82 22.58
C PRO A 122 -8.66 12.29 22.77
N GLY A 123 -8.46 11.57 21.65
CA GLY A 123 -8.26 10.12 21.61
C GLY A 123 -7.73 9.67 20.26
N PRO A 124 -7.40 8.36 20.13
CA PRO A 124 -6.98 7.79 18.86
C PRO A 124 -8.07 7.99 17.77
N PRO A 125 -7.73 8.52 16.60
CA PRO A 125 -8.72 8.68 15.52
C PRO A 125 -9.01 7.34 14.86
N MET A 126 -10.00 6.63 15.37
CA MET A 126 -10.39 5.30 14.86
C MET A 126 -11.00 5.40 13.46
N ARG A 127 -11.72 6.49 13.18
CA ARG A 127 -12.24 6.81 11.86
C ARG A 127 -11.61 8.06 11.31
N ILE A 128 -10.91 7.92 10.18
CA ILE A 128 -10.28 9.04 9.45
C ILE A 128 -10.94 9.14 8.08
N GLU A 129 -11.45 10.30 7.74
CA GLU A 129 -11.86 10.63 6.37
C GLU A 129 -10.80 11.53 5.75
N CYS A 130 -10.44 11.28 4.49
CA CYS A 130 -9.53 12.15 3.75
C CYS A 130 -10.15 12.56 2.43
N VAL A 131 -10.02 13.84 2.08
CA VAL A 131 -10.63 14.44 0.90
C VAL A 131 -9.61 15.10 0.00
N ASP A 132 -9.82 14.97 -1.31
CA ASP A 132 -9.05 15.61 -2.37
C ASP A 132 -9.99 16.22 -3.40
N VAL A 133 -9.71 17.45 -3.83
CA VAL A 133 -10.43 18.14 -4.92
C VAL A 133 -9.71 17.85 -6.22
N SER A 134 -10.47 17.40 -7.19
CA SER A 134 -9.92 17.07 -8.50
C SER A 134 -10.77 17.69 -9.62
N HIS A 135 -10.08 18.31 -10.61
CA HIS A 135 -10.68 18.91 -11.78
C HIS A 135 -10.50 18.05 -13.00
N THR A 136 -11.58 17.76 -13.71
CA THR A 136 -11.53 17.01 -14.97
C THR A 136 -11.56 18.00 -16.14
N GLY A 137 -10.41 18.36 -16.71
CA GLY A 137 -10.27 19.02 -18.01
C GLY A 137 -11.45 19.88 -18.51
N GLY A 138 -11.94 20.80 -17.67
CA GLY A 138 -12.86 21.85 -18.08
C GLY A 138 -14.36 21.65 -17.81
N GLN A 139 -14.85 20.56 -17.23
CA GLN A 139 -16.31 20.41 -17.08
C GLN A 139 -16.87 19.75 -15.82
N GLN A 140 -16.09 19.14 -14.94
CA GLN A 140 -16.64 18.53 -13.72
C GLN A 140 -15.64 18.55 -12.57
N THR A 141 -15.89 19.39 -11.60
CA THR A 141 -15.19 19.36 -10.31
C THR A 141 -15.73 18.21 -9.44
N ARG A 142 -14.85 17.44 -8.83
CA ARG A 142 -15.22 16.35 -7.94
C ARG A 142 -14.40 16.40 -6.66
N VAL A 143 -15.02 15.99 -5.56
CA VAL A 143 -14.32 15.74 -4.30
C VAL A 143 -14.30 14.22 -4.08
N GLY A 144 -13.12 13.65 -4.06
CA GLY A 144 -12.89 12.26 -3.65
C GLY A 144 -12.76 12.19 -2.14
N MET A 145 -13.46 11.26 -1.51
CA MET A 145 -13.35 10.97 -0.08
C MET A 145 -13.00 9.51 0.12
N VAL A 146 -11.94 9.24 0.85
CA VAL A 146 -11.57 7.91 1.34
C VAL A 146 -11.79 7.82 2.83
N VAL A 147 -11.99 6.61 3.31
CA VAL A 147 -12.24 6.30 4.72
C VAL A 147 -11.22 5.29 5.19
N PHE A 148 -10.64 5.55 6.34
CA PHE A 148 -9.82 4.59 7.09
C PHE A 148 -10.52 4.31 8.41
N GLU A 149 -10.65 3.03 8.76
CA GLU A 149 -11.16 2.57 10.07
C GLU A 149 -10.08 1.69 10.71
N ASP A 150 -9.83 1.91 11.98
CA ASP A 150 -8.81 1.17 12.76
C ASP A 150 -7.42 1.17 12.08
N GLY A 151 -7.06 2.29 11.43
CA GLY A 151 -5.80 2.43 10.70
C GLY A 151 -5.77 1.81 9.30
N LYS A 152 -6.86 1.18 8.83
CA LYS A 152 -6.94 0.47 7.55
C LYS A 152 -7.92 1.12 6.58
N PRO A 153 -7.65 1.05 5.25
CA PRO A 153 -8.56 1.60 4.25
C PRO A 153 -9.87 0.82 4.16
N GLU A 154 -11.00 1.47 4.44
CA GLU A 154 -12.35 0.91 4.29
C GLU A 154 -12.95 1.32 2.94
N ARG A 155 -12.62 0.56 1.91
CA ARG A 155 -12.94 0.90 0.50
C ARG A 155 -14.44 0.92 0.19
N SER A 156 -15.27 0.21 0.93
CA SER A 156 -16.71 0.18 0.74
C SER A 156 -17.35 1.54 1.05
N GLN A 157 -16.69 2.34 1.87
CA GLN A 157 -17.14 3.66 2.30
C GLN A 157 -16.53 4.83 1.49
N TYR A 158 -15.71 4.55 0.49
CA TYR A 158 -15.16 5.59 -0.40
C TYR A 158 -16.28 6.25 -1.20
N ARG A 159 -16.26 7.57 -1.29
CA ARG A 159 -17.29 8.37 -2.00
C ARG A 159 -16.65 9.38 -2.94
N ALA A 160 -17.35 9.68 -4.01
CA ALA A 160 -17.00 10.77 -4.92
C ALA A 160 -18.22 11.68 -5.11
N TYR A 161 -18.05 12.92 -4.75
CA TYR A 161 -19.08 13.94 -4.83
C TYR A 161 -18.88 14.76 -6.12
N ALA A 162 -19.90 14.80 -6.98
CA ALA A 162 -19.92 15.74 -8.09
C ALA A 162 -20.24 17.14 -7.53
N MET A 163 -19.38 18.11 -7.79
CA MET A 163 -19.54 19.49 -7.31
C MET A 163 -19.79 20.42 -8.48
N PRO A 164 -20.47 21.55 -8.27
CA PRO A 164 -20.52 22.61 -9.27
C PRO A 164 -19.11 23.05 -9.66
N ASP A 165 -18.91 23.36 -10.92
CA ASP A 165 -17.62 23.87 -11.37
C ASP A 165 -17.45 25.32 -10.89
N SER A 166 -16.55 25.52 -9.95
CA SER A 166 -16.24 26.85 -9.39
C SER A 166 -14.87 27.35 -9.84
N GLY A 167 -14.05 26.48 -10.45
CA GLY A 167 -12.65 26.81 -10.76
C GLY A 167 -11.78 27.10 -9.52
N ASP A 168 -12.34 26.95 -8.32
CA ASP A 168 -11.71 27.27 -7.03
C ASP A 168 -11.89 26.12 -6.03
N ASP A 169 -10.79 25.53 -5.63
CA ASP A 169 -10.75 24.43 -4.66
C ASP A 169 -11.30 24.85 -3.29
N TYR A 170 -11.10 26.11 -2.90
CA TYR A 170 -11.56 26.64 -1.62
C TYR A 170 -13.10 26.68 -1.58
N ALA A 171 -13.71 27.21 -2.63
CA ALA A 171 -15.16 27.25 -2.76
C ALA A 171 -15.75 25.84 -2.89
N THR A 172 -15.06 24.96 -3.59
CA THR A 172 -15.47 23.55 -3.75
C THR A 172 -15.48 22.82 -2.41
N LEU A 173 -14.42 22.93 -1.61
CA LEU A 173 -14.35 22.31 -0.28
C LEU A 173 -15.36 22.91 0.69
N TYR A 174 -15.56 24.23 0.65
CA TYR A 174 -16.59 24.89 1.43
C TYR A 174 -17.99 24.30 1.12
N ALA A 175 -18.36 24.20 -0.15
CA ALA A 175 -19.64 23.63 -0.56
C ALA A 175 -19.74 22.11 -0.27
N TRP A 176 -18.61 21.39 -0.33
CA TRP A 176 -18.58 19.98 -0.01
C TRP A 176 -18.92 19.70 1.46
N VAL A 177 -18.50 20.57 2.40
CA VAL A 177 -18.81 20.42 3.82
C VAL A 177 -20.32 20.30 4.05
N ALA A 178 -21.13 21.16 3.42
CA ALA A 178 -22.58 21.09 3.54
C ALA A 178 -23.12 19.70 3.12
N ARG A 179 -22.66 19.17 1.98
CA ARG A 179 -23.04 17.83 1.50
C ARG A 179 -22.56 16.71 2.41
N ARG A 180 -21.38 16.87 3.04
CA ARG A 180 -20.91 15.87 4.02
C ARG A 180 -21.77 15.89 5.26
N LEU A 181 -22.17 17.05 5.75
CA LEU A 181 -23.08 17.21 6.89
C LEU A 181 -24.48 16.63 6.59
N GLU A 182 -25.01 16.85 5.39
CA GLU A 182 -26.28 16.25 4.93
C GLU A 182 -26.24 14.72 4.90
N SER A 183 -25.06 14.13 4.65
CA SER A 183 -24.89 12.66 4.62
C SER A 183 -25.05 12.01 6.00
N GLY A 184 -24.96 12.78 7.08
CA GLY A 184 -25.09 12.29 8.45
C GLY A 184 -23.93 11.42 8.94
N PRO A 185 -24.10 10.80 10.12
CA PRO A 185 -23.10 9.92 10.70
C PRO A 185 -22.94 8.61 9.90
N PRO A 186 -21.84 7.87 10.11
CA PRO A 186 -20.82 8.10 11.13
C PRO A 186 -19.92 9.28 10.81
N TRP A 187 -19.55 10.06 11.85
CA TRP A 187 -18.61 11.17 11.73
C TRP A 187 -17.18 10.66 11.86
N PRO A 188 -16.19 11.27 11.20
CA PRO A 188 -14.79 10.96 11.44
C PRO A 188 -14.33 11.53 12.80
N ASP A 189 -13.35 10.88 13.41
CA ASP A 189 -12.59 11.47 14.51
C ASP A 189 -11.60 12.53 13.98
N LEU A 190 -11.11 12.31 12.74
CA LEU A 190 -10.21 13.22 12.03
C LEU A 190 -10.62 13.34 10.57
N LEU A 191 -10.89 14.56 10.10
CA LEU A 191 -10.98 14.89 8.68
C LEU A 191 -9.62 15.44 8.20
N LEU A 192 -8.97 14.71 7.30
CA LEU A 192 -7.74 15.10 6.63
C LEU A 192 -8.06 15.73 5.27
N ILE A 193 -7.45 16.85 4.94
CA ILE A 193 -7.60 17.53 3.66
C ILE A 193 -6.30 17.38 2.88
N ASP A 194 -6.35 16.80 1.66
CA ASP A 194 -5.20 16.79 0.74
C ASP A 194 -5.06 18.19 0.16
N GLY A 195 -4.28 19.01 0.86
CA GLY A 195 -4.14 20.40 0.50
C GLY A 195 -3.47 21.25 1.57
N GLY A 196 -3.39 22.54 1.29
CA GLY A 196 -2.70 23.48 2.15
C GLY A 196 -3.59 24.13 3.21
N ARG A 197 -2.96 25.02 3.97
CA ARG A 197 -3.60 25.80 5.04
C ARG A 197 -4.84 26.57 4.59
N GLY A 198 -4.86 27.07 3.35
CA GLY A 198 -6.02 27.81 2.83
C GLY A 198 -7.24 26.91 2.67
N GLN A 199 -7.06 25.68 2.14
CA GLN A 199 -8.13 24.69 2.01
C GLN A 199 -8.65 24.24 3.37
N LEU A 200 -7.76 24.02 4.35
CA LEU A 200 -8.13 23.78 5.74
C LEU A 200 -9.02 24.92 6.30
N GLY A 201 -8.61 26.17 6.06
CA GLY A 201 -9.37 27.36 6.49
C GLY A 201 -10.78 27.44 5.87
N SER A 202 -10.94 27.02 4.62
CA SER A 202 -12.26 26.95 3.96
C SER A 202 -13.19 25.93 4.61
N VAL A 203 -12.68 24.72 4.91
CA VAL A 203 -13.43 23.68 5.62
C VAL A 203 -13.79 24.16 7.03
N GLN A 204 -12.83 24.72 7.77
CA GLN A 204 -13.06 25.24 9.12
C GLN A 204 -14.14 26.33 9.13
N ARG A 205 -14.11 27.25 8.16
CA ARG A 205 -15.12 28.30 8.02
C ARG A 205 -16.50 27.71 7.76
N ALA A 206 -16.62 26.75 6.84
CA ALA A 206 -17.89 26.11 6.52
C ALA A 206 -18.51 25.42 7.74
N LEU A 207 -17.70 24.68 8.52
CA LEU A 207 -18.16 24.03 9.74
C LEU A 207 -18.61 25.04 10.80
N ARG A 208 -17.88 26.13 10.98
CA ARG A 208 -18.25 27.21 11.91
C ARG A 208 -19.58 27.89 11.53
N GLU A 209 -19.77 28.19 10.26
CA GLU A 209 -21.02 28.79 9.77
C GLU A 209 -22.20 27.81 9.88
N ALA A 210 -21.93 26.50 9.86
CA ALA A 210 -22.93 25.48 10.13
C ALA A 210 -23.15 25.19 11.64
N GLY A 211 -22.39 25.85 12.54
CA GLY A 211 -22.44 25.57 13.99
C GLY A 211 -21.93 24.20 14.39
N GLN A 212 -21.02 23.61 13.59
CA GLN A 212 -20.50 22.25 13.75
C GLN A 212 -18.97 22.21 13.86
N GLU A 213 -18.37 23.26 14.40
CA GLU A 213 -16.90 23.41 14.44
C GLU A 213 -16.19 22.36 15.30
N ASP A 214 -16.88 21.79 16.30
CA ASP A 214 -16.34 20.77 17.22
C ASP A 214 -16.79 19.33 16.85
N LEU A 215 -17.42 19.14 15.69
CA LEU A 215 -17.98 17.84 15.32
C LEU A 215 -16.90 16.78 15.13
N PHE A 216 -15.74 17.15 14.60
CA PHE A 216 -14.56 16.31 14.39
C PHE A 216 -13.29 17.18 14.26
N ALA A 217 -12.15 16.55 14.52
CA ALA A 217 -10.87 17.22 14.35
C ALA A 217 -10.52 17.42 12.87
N LEU A 218 -9.76 18.49 12.60
CA LEU A 218 -9.31 18.83 11.24
C LEU A 218 -7.78 18.82 11.16
N ALA A 219 -7.26 18.32 10.05
CA ALA A 219 -5.89 18.51 9.62
C ALA A 219 -5.80 18.64 8.10
N ALA A 220 -4.73 19.26 7.60
CA ALA A 220 -4.41 19.24 6.19
C ALA A 220 -2.98 18.77 5.97
N ILE A 221 -2.76 18.08 4.86
CA ILE A 221 -1.46 17.59 4.42
C ILE A 221 -1.11 18.21 3.08
N ALA A 222 -0.02 18.97 3.02
CA ALA A 222 0.45 19.60 1.78
C ALA A 222 1.89 19.19 1.50
N LYS A 223 2.19 19.00 0.23
CA LYS A 223 3.59 18.88 -0.22
C LYS A 223 4.30 20.17 0.09
N ALA A 224 5.51 20.08 0.65
CA ALA A 224 6.34 21.24 0.78
C ALA A 224 6.62 21.81 -0.63
N ARG A 225 6.47 23.12 -0.76
CA ARG A 225 6.83 23.86 -1.98
C ARG A 225 8.09 24.65 -1.69
N ASP A 226 8.91 24.86 -2.72
CA ASP A 226 10.04 25.81 -2.63
C ASP A 226 9.56 27.25 -2.37
N GLU A 227 10.48 28.14 -2.12
CA GLU A 227 10.19 29.57 -1.87
C GLU A 227 9.47 30.24 -3.08
N GLU A 228 9.57 29.64 -4.27
CA GLU A 228 8.95 30.10 -5.51
C GLU A 228 7.58 29.45 -5.77
N GLY A 229 7.11 28.56 -4.86
CA GLY A 229 5.79 27.93 -4.94
C GLY A 229 5.70 26.71 -5.85
N HIS A 230 6.81 26.26 -6.44
CA HIS A 230 6.88 25.05 -7.24
C HIS A 230 7.14 23.81 -6.34
N ALA A 231 6.60 22.67 -6.72
CA ALA A 231 6.99 21.42 -6.08
C ALA A 231 8.48 21.18 -6.35
N ASP A 232 9.32 21.27 -5.32
CA ASP A 232 10.76 21.11 -5.46
C ASP A 232 11.10 19.67 -5.85
N ARG A 233 11.21 19.44 -7.15
CA ARG A 233 11.58 18.15 -7.73
C ARG A 233 13.09 17.87 -7.67
N ARG A 234 13.90 18.87 -7.30
CA ARG A 234 15.37 18.76 -7.26
C ARG A 234 15.89 18.38 -5.89
N ALA A 235 15.18 18.71 -4.83
CA ALA A 235 15.56 18.36 -3.45
C ALA A 235 15.04 16.98 -3.00
N GLY A 236 15.06 15.99 -3.84
CA GLY A 236 14.65 14.61 -3.58
C GLY A 236 13.93 14.45 -2.24
N ASN A 237 12.63 14.23 -2.25
CA ASN A 237 11.82 13.98 -1.05
C ASN A 237 11.57 15.19 -0.14
N VAL A 238 10.87 16.21 -0.66
CA VAL A 238 10.43 17.32 0.18
C VAL A 238 9.35 16.81 1.14
N ALA A 239 9.62 16.90 2.45
CA ALA A 239 8.74 16.41 3.50
C ALA A 239 7.37 17.10 3.43
N ASP A 240 6.30 16.31 3.45
CA ASP A 240 4.95 16.84 3.56
C ASP A 240 4.78 17.60 4.88
N ARG A 241 3.98 18.67 4.84
CA ARG A 241 3.70 19.54 5.99
C ARG A 241 2.26 19.31 6.45
N ILE A 242 2.10 19.15 7.76
CA ILE A 242 0.79 18.97 8.39
C ILE A 242 0.36 20.28 9.02
N PHE A 243 -0.83 20.74 8.68
CA PHE A 243 -1.46 21.93 9.23
C PHE A 243 -2.68 21.53 10.07
N VAL A 244 -2.87 22.21 11.18
CA VAL A 244 -4.06 22.07 12.04
C VAL A 244 -4.71 23.44 12.27
N PRO A 245 -6.00 23.50 12.61
CA PRO A 245 -6.69 24.76 12.90
C PRO A 245 -5.96 25.59 13.97
N ASN A 246 -6.10 26.90 13.87
CA ASN A 246 -5.58 27.88 14.86
C ASN A 246 -4.05 27.85 15.07
N ARG A 247 -3.30 27.22 14.16
CA ARG A 247 -1.84 27.20 14.20
C ARG A 247 -1.24 27.79 12.90
N ALA A 248 -0.36 28.78 13.05
CA ALA A 248 0.26 29.47 11.91
C ALA A 248 1.30 28.57 11.20
N ASN A 249 2.12 27.86 11.96
CA ASN A 249 3.19 26.99 11.44
C ASN A 249 2.73 25.53 11.36
N PRO A 250 3.24 24.75 10.40
CA PRO A 250 2.96 23.32 10.34
C PRO A 250 3.44 22.61 11.62
N LEU A 251 2.83 21.47 11.90
CA LEU A 251 3.26 20.60 13.00
C LEU A 251 4.66 20.04 12.70
N PRO A 252 5.56 20.02 13.69
CA PRO A 252 6.92 19.50 13.52
C PRO A 252 6.93 17.97 13.59
N LEU A 253 6.28 17.30 12.63
CA LEU A 253 6.38 15.86 12.51
C LEU A 253 7.73 15.49 11.92
N ARG A 254 8.33 14.43 12.48
CA ARG A 254 9.61 13.91 12.00
C ARG A 254 9.47 13.38 10.58
N GLU A 255 10.34 13.80 9.68
CA GLU A 255 10.44 13.25 8.33
C GLU A 255 10.76 11.75 8.39
N GLY A 256 10.02 10.94 7.61
CA GLY A 256 10.12 9.48 7.68
C GLY A 256 9.59 8.87 9.00
N GLY A 257 9.05 9.69 9.90
CA GLY A 257 8.40 9.22 11.11
C GLY A 257 7.08 8.50 10.83
N PRO A 258 6.71 7.51 11.65
CA PRO A 258 5.53 6.67 11.36
C PRO A 258 4.23 7.46 11.29
N GLU A 259 4.07 8.55 12.06
CA GLU A 259 2.90 9.42 12.01
C GLU A 259 2.76 10.12 10.65
N LEU A 260 3.86 10.67 10.14
CA LEU A 260 3.86 11.33 8.84
C LEU A 260 3.68 10.33 7.71
N LEU A 261 4.36 9.17 7.76
CA LEU A 261 4.20 8.09 6.77
C LEU A 261 2.76 7.57 6.73
N PHE A 262 2.11 7.45 7.87
CA PHE A 262 0.71 7.05 7.93
C PHE A 262 -0.20 8.08 7.25
N LEU A 263 -0.06 9.38 7.57
CA LEU A 263 -0.84 10.44 6.92
C LEU A 263 -0.57 10.54 5.42
N GLN A 264 0.67 10.33 4.99
CA GLN A 264 1.04 10.22 3.57
C GLN A 264 0.33 9.05 2.90
N ASN A 265 0.27 7.88 3.54
CA ASN A 265 -0.46 6.73 3.01
C ASN A 265 -1.96 7.03 2.86
N VAL A 266 -2.58 7.69 3.84
CA VAL A 266 -3.99 8.12 3.75
C VAL A 266 -4.19 9.07 2.56
N ARG A 267 -3.35 10.12 2.42
CA ARG A 267 -3.37 11.06 1.30
C ARG A 267 -3.20 10.35 -0.05
N ASP A 268 -2.21 9.48 -0.17
CA ASP A 268 -1.91 8.79 -1.43
C ASP A 268 -3.05 7.86 -1.86
N ASN A 269 -3.77 7.26 -0.91
CA ASN A 269 -5.00 6.52 -1.20
C ASN A 269 -6.09 7.44 -1.74
N THR A 270 -6.24 8.65 -1.17
CA THR A 270 -7.22 9.65 -1.61
C THR A 270 -6.92 10.10 -3.03
N HIS A 271 -5.69 10.50 -3.28
CA HIS A 271 -5.23 10.96 -4.59
C HIS A 271 -5.39 9.88 -5.67
N ARG A 272 -5.00 8.64 -5.38
CA ARG A 272 -5.20 7.50 -6.30
C ARG A 272 -6.69 7.22 -6.56
N PHE A 273 -7.54 7.35 -5.57
CA PHE A 273 -8.98 7.18 -5.72
C PHE A 273 -9.58 8.27 -6.62
N ALA A 274 -9.22 9.53 -6.40
CA ALA A 274 -9.66 10.66 -7.20
C ALA A 274 -9.24 10.50 -8.67
N ILE A 275 -7.96 10.23 -8.96
CA ILE A 275 -7.44 10.02 -10.32
C ILE A 275 -8.07 8.79 -10.99
N GLY A 276 -8.20 7.67 -10.30
CA GLY A 276 -8.78 6.44 -10.84
C GLY A 276 -10.23 6.62 -11.30
N ARG A 277 -11.00 7.45 -10.60
CA ARG A 277 -12.37 7.82 -10.99
C ARG A 277 -12.41 8.73 -12.21
N HIS A 278 -11.46 9.66 -12.33
CA HIS A 278 -11.34 10.51 -13.53
C HIS A 278 -11.06 9.70 -14.78
N ARG A 279 -10.13 8.75 -14.70
CA ARG A 279 -9.81 7.86 -15.82
C ARG A 279 -11.04 7.05 -16.26
N ARG A 280 -11.80 6.49 -15.32
CA ARG A 280 -13.04 5.74 -15.60
C ARG A 280 -14.14 6.64 -16.17
N ALA A 281 -14.31 7.87 -15.66
CA ALA A 281 -15.31 8.81 -16.15
C ALA A 281 -15.00 9.26 -17.57
N ARG A 282 -13.73 9.58 -17.91
CA ARG A 282 -13.28 9.88 -19.27
C ARG A 282 -13.47 8.68 -20.19
N GLN A 283 -13.10 7.48 -19.75
CA GLN A 283 -13.32 6.25 -20.48
C GLN A 283 -14.82 6.03 -20.78
N GLY A 284 -15.68 6.21 -19.77
CA GLY A 284 -17.14 6.08 -19.94
C GLY A 284 -17.72 7.14 -20.91
N ALA A 285 -17.28 8.38 -20.81
CA ALA A 285 -17.72 9.46 -21.71
C ALA A 285 -17.24 9.25 -23.14
N ALA A 286 -16.00 8.83 -23.35
CA ALA A 286 -15.45 8.53 -24.68
C ALA A 286 -16.08 7.28 -25.28
N LEU A 287 -16.30 6.23 -24.46
CA LEU A 287 -16.96 4.99 -24.90
C LEU A 287 -18.44 5.18 -25.24
N SER A 288 -19.15 6.06 -24.52
CA SER A 288 -20.59 6.32 -24.76
C SER A 288 -20.86 7.48 -25.71
N GLY A 289 -19.92 8.38 -25.94
CA GLY A 289 -20.11 9.61 -26.69
C GLY A 289 -19.51 9.59 -28.09
N GLU A 290 -18.21 9.82 -28.22
CA GLU A 290 -17.55 10.05 -29.51
C GLU A 290 -17.27 8.77 -30.30
N LEU A 291 -16.74 7.74 -29.65
CA LEU A 291 -16.36 6.50 -30.33
C LEU A 291 -17.57 5.68 -30.80
N MET A 292 -18.64 5.65 -30.01
CA MET A 292 -19.85 4.92 -30.35
C MET A 292 -20.69 5.58 -31.47
N ARG A 293 -20.39 6.86 -31.80
CA ARG A 293 -21.05 7.55 -32.93
C ARG A 293 -20.37 7.22 -34.27
N LEU A 294 -19.20 6.62 -34.23
CA LEU A 294 -18.50 6.24 -35.47
C LEU A 294 -19.08 4.96 -36.04
N PRO A 295 -19.41 4.92 -37.33
CA PRO A 295 -19.95 3.72 -37.99
C PRO A 295 -18.97 2.54 -37.83
N GLY A 296 -19.48 1.38 -37.41
CA GLY A 296 -18.68 0.16 -37.26
C GLY A 296 -17.93 0.02 -35.94
N ILE A 297 -17.99 1.00 -35.04
CA ILE A 297 -17.39 0.90 -33.67
C ILE A 297 -18.46 0.51 -32.66
N GLY A 298 -18.43 -0.75 -32.25
CA GLY A 298 -19.24 -1.26 -31.13
C GLY A 298 -18.55 -1.10 -29.78
N PRO A 299 -19.26 -1.43 -28.64
CA PRO A 299 -18.71 -1.29 -27.29
C PRO A 299 -17.38 -2.03 -27.07
N ALA A 300 -17.22 -3.20 -27.68
CA ALA A 300 -15.99 -4.00 -27.55
C ALA A 300 -14.80 -3.34 -28.28
N THR A 301 -15.03 -2.86 -29.52
CA THR A 301 -14.02 -2.15 -30.32
C THR A 301 -13.63 -0.82 -29.67
N ALA A 302 -14.61 -0.06 -29.17
CA ALA A 302 -14.37 1.20 -28.44
C ALA A 302 -13.51 0.98 -27.18
N ARG A 303 -13.75 -0.10 -26.44
CA ARG A 303 -12.95 -0.46 -25.27
C ARG A 303 -11.52 -0.84 -25.67
N LEU A 304 -11.35 -1.66 -26.72
CA LEU A 304 -10.04 -2.06 -27.21
C LEU A 304 -9.20 -0.85 -27.68
N LEU A 305 -9.81 0.07 -28.42
CA LEU A 305 -9.17 1.32 -28.85
C LEU A 305 -8.75 2.16 -27.64
N TRP A 306 -9.62 2.28 -26.64
CA TRP A 306 -9.32 3.02 -25.43
C TRP A 306 -8.16 2.40 -24.63
N ASP A 307 -8.15 1.08 -24.49
CA ASP A 307 -7.11 0.37 -23.73
C ASP A 307 -5.72 0.49 -24.39
N ASN A 308 -5.68 0.63 -25.75
CA ASN A 308 -4.43 0.78 -26.49
C ASN A 308 -3.94 2.25 -26.59
N PHE A 309 -4.84 3.21 -26.76
CA PHE A 309 -4.47 4.60 -27.03
C PHE A 309 -4.69 5.56 -25.85
N GLY A 310 -5.54 5.22 -24.92
CA GLY A 310 -5.77 5.98 -23.66
C GLY A 310 -6.50 7.31 -23.81
N SER A 311 -6.61 7.88 -25.02
CA SER A 311 -7.36 9.10 -25.33
C SER A 311 -7.80 9.17 -26.79
N VAL A 312 -8.87 9.95 -27.08
CA VAL A 312 -9.37 10.16 -28.43
C VAL A 312 -8.37 10.96 -29.28
N GLU A 313 -7.64 11.89 -28.67
CA GLU A 313 -6.58 12.66 -29.33
C GLU A 313 -5.44 11.75 -29.82
N ALA A 314 -5.04 10.78 -28.99
CA ALA A 314 -4.01 9.81 -29.37
C ALA A 314 -4.49 8.89 -30.50
N MET A 315 -5.77 8.50 -30.52
CA MET A 315 -6.36 7.73 -31.62
C MET A 315 -6.34 8.53 -32.94
N ARG A 316 -6.76 9.80 -32.88
CA ARG A 316 -6.70 10.69 -34.06
C ARG A 316 -5.28 10.90 -34.58
N ALA A 317 -4.32 11.06 -33.68
CA ALA A 317 -2.91 11.20 -34.06
C ALA A 317 -2.34 9.92 -34.68
N ALA A 318 -2.83 8.73 -34.31
CA ALA A 318 -2.46 7.45 -34.88
C ALA A 318 -3.18 7.12 -36.21
N GLY A 319 -4.11 7.96 -36.68
CA GLY A 319 -4.86 7.74 -37.92
C GLY A 319 -5.98 6.70 -37.79
N VAL A 320 -6.51 6.50 -36.60
CA VAL A 320 -7.63 5.59 -36.31
C VAL A 320 -8.96 6.36 -36.21
#